data_919cc2dd51bbd348298407d9afc6cdc2
#
_entry.id   919cc2dd51bbd348298407d9afc6cdc2
#
_cell.length_a   1.000
_cell.length_b   1.000
_cell.length_c   1.000
_cell.angle_alpha   90.00
_cell.angle_beta   90.00
_cell.angle_gamma   90.00
#
_symmetry.space_group_name_H-M   'P 1'
#
loop_
_entity.id
_entity.type
_entity.pdbx_description
1 polymer ?
#
loop_
_entity_poly.entity_id
_entity_poly.type
_entity_poly.pdbx_seq_one_letter_code
_entity_poly.pdbx_strand_id
1 'polypeptide(L)'
;MCYKILLFFVVVINLIQKYLEKITYFYTKKGNRNRLFKPTTTYNLLKTSNLYFLMLSKKQDTSSFLGVELLKSFSKREIQKFDLFIKSPYFNTDDKLIQLFEILQKKVLKTEFNDQLQAEVYQFAFQKIKNSVLDKIEKKTLIAKLSKLNQLIHHFLVIEKLDYNKNCFNDLLYKSLLEKRQYNVFLILSKRDKKQLETKKRKDTFDFEHLYKIETHYLEYLFLSGKLYSYKENNIISVLYNLDVFYLQNKLSHYLESLVYEQNSSLKYSLSKNLFDAIENLLELPVFDNEISLKVLKDSIAFIERSNLSTYNNYFSLLQEKHDEIPIDSLRGYYQLLLNFLVKETKKGNTIFEKELVKIYFSMDNKNLLLEEGLIAPTKLKNLIVRLCKSKNFEEAIYFTEKYSPNVRLADRKSIFNHCLATISFYQKDYEKALEHLLQVEGTNVTLETNHRLLMMKLLYERDKHYSERTERYLRSAEKFFVDNKLLSSQNKKSYKNFTHIIINLYRLKHNEGRMSVDKLSQKLEAQDYNIDKKWLLEKMEELQFKV
;
A
#
# COMPACT_ATOMS: atom_id res chain seq x y z
N MET A 1 -26.34 32.33 4.92
CA MET A 1 -25.21 31.47 4.49
C MET A 1 -25.66 30.26 3.69
N CYS A 2 -26.70 29.55 4.09
CA CYS A 2 -27.24 28.39 3.34
C CYS A 2 -27.67 28.71 1.88
N TYR A 3 -28.20 29.90 1.60
CA TYR A 3 -28.60 30.28 0.24
C TYR A 3 -27.42 30.42 -0.74
N LYS A 4 -26.25 30.87 -0.29
CA LYS A 4 -25.03 30.95 -1.11
C LYS A 4 -24.40 29.58 -1.38
N ILE A 5 -24.52 28.65 -0.44
CA ILE A 5 -24.05 27.26 -0.61
C ILE A 5 -24.96 26.51 -1.58
N LEU A 6 -26.27 26.71 -1.48
CA LEU A 6 -27.24 26.13 -2.44
C LEU A 6 -27.01 26.65 -3.85
N LEU A 7 -26.73 27.95 -3.99
CA LEU A 7 -26.42 28.57 -5.29
C LEU A 7 -25.11 28.03 -5.88
N PHE A 8 -24.10 27.79 -5.04
CA PHE A 8 -22.85 27.19 -5.47
C PHE A 8 -23.04 25.76 -5.97
N PHE A 9 -23.83 24.93 -5.26
CA PHE A 9 -24.16 23.57 -5.71
C PHE A 9 -24.95 23.58 -7.01
N VAL A 10 -25.92 24.48 -7.19
CA VAL A 10 -26.68 24.62 -8.44
C VAL A 10 -25.78 25.04 -9.60
N VAL A 11 -24.81 25.94 -9.37
CA VAL A 11 -23.85 26.35 -10.40
C VAL A 11 -22.89 25.21 -10.76
N VAL A 12 -22.44 24.43 -9.79
CA VAL A 12 -21.57 23.26 -10.03
C VAL A 12 -22.32 22.16 -10.78
N ILE A 13 -23.56 21.86 -10.43
CA ILE A 13 -24.41 20.88 -11.13
C ILE A 13 -24.67 21.31 -12.58
N ASN A 14 -24.97 22.59 -12.82
CA ASN A 14 -25.17 23.13 -14.17
C ASN A 14 -23.88 23.14 -15.01
N LEU A 15 -22.72 23.33 -14.39
CA LEU A 15 -21.42 23.21 -15.07
C LEU A 15 -21.11 21.77 -15.46
N ILE A 16 -21.39 20.80 -14.57
CA ILE A 16 -21.23 19.38 -14.85
C ILE A 16 -22.17 18.93 -15.97
N GLN A 17 -23.41 19.40 -15.96
CA GLN A 17 -24.39 19.07 -16.99
C GLN A 17 -24.01 19.64 -18.37
N LYS A 18 -23.53 20.89 -18.44
CA LYS A 18 -22.95 21.48 -19.66
C LYS A 18 -21.69 20.76 -20.16
N TYR A 19 -20.88 20.22 -19.25
CA TYR A 19 -19.71 19.44 -19.62
C TYR A 19 -20.07 18.07 -20.20
N LEU A 20 -21.07 17.42 -19.63
CA LEU A 20 -21.62 16.15 -20.13
C LEU A 20 -22.30 16.32 -21.51
N GLU A 21 -23.04 17.41 -21.72
CA GLU A 21 -23.62 17.75 -23.02
C GLU A 21 -22.54 18.01 -24.10
N LYS A 22 -21.44 18.68 -23.76
CA LYS A 22 -20.29 18.85 -24.67
C LYS A 22 -19.60 17.53 -25.01
N ILE A 23 -19.48 16.62 -24.05
CA ILE A 23 -18.90 15.28 -24.27
C ILE A 23 -19.82 14.48 -25.21
N THR A 24 -21.12 14.49 -24.98
CA THR A 24 -22.10 13.80 -25.84
C THR A 24 -22.10 14.38 -27.27
N TYR A 25 -22.03 15.69 -27.40
CA TYR A 25 -21.91 16.37 -28.70
C TYR A 25 -20.60 16.03 -29.45
N PHE A 26 -19.48 15.81 -28.72
CA PHE A 26 -18.22 15.42 -29.34
C PHE A 26 -18.21 13.97 -29.84
N TYR A 27 -18.93 13.08 -29.14
CA TYR A 27 -19.06 11.67 -29.56
C TYR A 27 -20.04 11.48 -30.71
N THR A 28 -21.08 12.31 -30.83
CA THR A 28 -22.04 12.27 -31.94
C THR A 28 -21.49 12.85 -33.24
N LYS A 29 -20.52 13.78 -33.19
CA LYS A 29 -19.94 14.42 -34.38
C LYS A 29 -18.80 13.65 -35.07
N LYS A 30 -18.27 12.59 -34.45
CA LYS A 30 -17.22 11.71 -35.01
C LYS A 30 -17.72 10.44 -35.70
N GLY A 31 -19.02 10.28 -35.85
CA GLY A 31 -19.65 9.13 -36.46
C GLY A 31 -20.23 9.42 -37.85
N ASN A 32 -19.39 9.75 -38.85
CA ASN A 32 -19.80 9.59 -40.24
C ASN A 32 -18.58 9.39 -41.14
N ARG A 33 -18.37 8.15 -41.57
CA ARG A 33 -18.10 7.73 -42.96
C ARG A 33 -17.90 6.21 -43.07
N ASN A 34 -18.97 5.58 -43.60
CA ASN A 34 -18.98 4.45 -44.56
C ASN A 34 -18.06 3.25 -44.33
N ARG A 35 -18.69 2.11 -43.93
CA ARG A 35 -18.67 0.91 -44.80
C ARG A 35 -19.88 0.03 -44.48
N LEU A 36 -20.66 -0.23 -45.53
CA LEU A 36 -21.74 -1.19 -45.62
C LEU A 36 -21.28 -2.58 -45.20
N PHE A 37 -21.91 -3.16 -44.16
CA PHE A 37 -21.94 -4.58 -43.93
C PHE A 37 -23.38 -5.05 -43.96
N LYS A 38 -23.67 -6.01 -44.87
CA LYS A 38 -24.98 -6.61 -45.08
C LYS A 38 -25.46 -7.34 -43.83
N PRO A 39 -26.76 -7.23 -43.45
CA PRO A 39 -27.30 -7.82 -42.25
C PRO A 39 -27.87 -9.22 -42.54
N THR A 40 -27.04 -10.25 -42.62
CA THR A 40 -27.55 -11.62 -42.77
C THR A 40 -26.83 -12.70 -41.96
N THR A 41 -25.80 -12.36 -41.18
CA THR A 41 -25.09 -13.38 -40.37
C THR A 41 -25.14 -13.10 -38.86
N THR A 42 -25.61 -11.95 -38.44
CA THR A 42 -25.66 -11.54 -37.01
C THR A 42 -26.99 -11.93 -36.33
N TYR A 43 -28.00 -12.33 -37.06
CA TYR A 43 -29.32 -12.66 -36.49
C TYR A 43 -29.39 -14.08 -35.89
N ASN A 44 -28.49 -14.97 -36.27
CA ASN A 44 -28.43 -16.33 -35.72
C ASN A 44 -27.47 -16.49 -34.50
N LEU A 45 -26.65 -15.46 -34.18
CA LEU A 45 -25.81 -15.42 -32.97
C LEU A 45 -26.53 -14.79 -31.78
N LEU A 46 -27.69 -14.18 -31.99
CA LEU A 46 -28.51 -13.57 -30.92
C LEU A 46 -29.53 -14.55 -30.29
N LYS A 47 -29.59 -15.82 -30.76
CA LYS A 47 -30.30 -16.89 -30.04
C LYS A 47 -29.50 -17.53 -28.90
N THR A 48 -28.23 -17.16 -28.74
CA THR A 48 -27.45 -17.37 -27.49
C THR A 48 -27.57 -16.21 -26.50
N SER A 49 -28.64 -15.42 -26.61
CA SER A 49 -28.93 -14.26 -25.72
C SER A 49 -29.20 -14.62 -24.26
N ASN A 50 -29.25 -15.88 -23.90
CA ASN A 50 -29.22 -16.28 -22.49
C ASN A 50 -27.88 -15.97 -21.80
N LEU A 51 -26.75 -15.91 -22.56
CA LEU A 51 -25.45 -15.55 -21.95
C LEU A 51 -25.31 -14.03 -21.74
N TYR A 52 -25.88 -13.22 -22.62
CA TYR A 52 -25.84 -11.75 -22.46
C TYR A 52 -26.83 -11.26 -21.39
N PHE A 53 -27.98 -11.92 -21.27
CA PHE A 53 -28.92 -11.68 -20.17
C PHE A 53 -28.37 -12.19 -18.83
N LEU A 54 -27.61 -13.29 -18.82
CA LEU A 54 -26.85 -13.79 -17.67
C LEU A 54 -25.69 -12.87 -17.29
N MET A 55 -25.02 -12.21 -18.24
CA MET A 55 -23.97 -11.22 -17.95
C MET A 55 -24.54 -9.89 -17.41
N LEU A 56 -25.71 -9.45 -17.88
CA LEU A 56 -26.39 -8.26 -17.35
C LEU A 56 -27.06 -8.54 -15.99
N SER A 57 -27.61 -9.73 -15.79
CA SER A 57 -28.12 -10.16 -14.49
C SER A 57 -26.98 -10.38 -13.48
N LYS A 58 -25.82 -10.90 -13.91
CA LYS A 58 -24.62 -11.00 -13.07
C LYS A 58 -24.10 -9.64 -12.55
N LYS A 59 -24.23 -8.55 -13.32
CA LYS A 59 -23.81 -7.22 -12.86
C LYS A 59 -24.78 -6.56 -11.86
N GLN A 60 -26.08 -6.88 -11.90
CA GLN A 60 -27.05 -6.38 -10.91
C GLN A 60 -27.12 -7.24 -9.64
N ASP A 61 -26.86 -8.55 -9.75
CA ASP A 61 -26.87 -9.46 -8.60
C ASP A 61 -25.59 -9.37 -7.72
N THR A 62 -24.45 -8.95 -8.28
CA THR A 62 -23.20 -8.84 -7.51
C THR A 62 -23.25 -7.75 -6.43
N SER A 63 -23.98 -6.66 -6.64
CA SER A 63 -24.09 -5.59 -5.63
C SER A 63 -24.89 -6.01 -4.39
N SER A 64 -25.89 -6.89 -4.53
CA SER A 64 -26.68 -7.37 -3.40
C SER A 64 -25.93 -8.40 -2.53
N PHE A 65 -24.89 -9.06 -3.06
CA PHE A 65 -24.07 -10.02 -2.33
C PHE A 65 -22.82 -9.43 -1.69
N LEU A 66 -22.52 -8.14 -1.85
CA LEU A 66 -21.37 -7.47 -1.23
C LEU A 66 -21.32 -7.66 0.28
N GLY A 67 -22.46 -7.64 0.97
CA GLY A 67 -22.55 -7.90 2.40
C GLY A 67 -22.13 -9.32 2.78
N VAL A 68 -22.41 -10.30 1.92
CA VAL A 68 -21.98 -11.69 2.13
C VAL A 68 -20.47 -11.83 1.98
N GLU A 69 -19.87 -11.14 1.01
CA GLU A 69 -18.41 -11.09 0.87
C GLU A 69 -17.74 -10.40 2.07
N LEU A 70 -18.34 -9.33 2.59
CA LEU A 70 -17.85 -8.68 3.80
C LEU A 70 -17.91 -9.61 5.01
N LEU A 71 -18.99 -10.37 5.20
CA LEU A 71 -19.12 -11.33 6.30
C LEU A 71 -18.04 -12.42 6.27
N LYS A 72 -17.57 -12.83 5.10
CA LYS A 72 -16.44 -13.79 4.97
C LYS A 72 -15.13 -13.23 5.52
N SER A 73 -14.93 -11.92 5.48
CA SER A 73 -13.74 -11.26 6.00
C SER A 73 -13.75 -11.12 7.53
N PHE A 74 -14.91 -11.36 8.17
CA PHE A 74 -15.05 -11.21 9.61
C PHE A 74 -14.37 -12.35 10.37
N SER A 75 -13.65 -11.99 11.43
CA SER A 75 -13.15 -12.93 12.42
C SER A 75 -14.32 -13.58 13.19
N LYS A 76 -14.06 -14.70 13.86
CA LYS A 76 -15.07 -15.36 14.73
C LYS A 76 -15.65 -14.39 15.77
N ARG A 77 -14.82 -13.50 16.32
CA ARG A 77 -15.25 -12.50 17.31
C ARG A 77 -16.15 -11.43 16.70
N GLU A 78 -15.83 -10.95 15.49
CA GLU A 78 -16.66 -9.99 14.77
C GLU A 78 -18.01 -10.58 14.38
N ILE A 79 -18.04 -11.85 13.96
CA ILE A 79 -19.31 -12.56 13.70
C ILE A 79 -20.18 -12.64 14.96
N GLN A 80 -19.60 -12.95 16.13
CA GLN A 80 -20.34 -12.98 17.40
C GLN A 80 -20.88 -11.60 17.77
N LYS A 81 -20.09 -10.55 17.60
CA LYS A 81 -20.55 -9.17 17.84
C LYS A 81 -21.66 -8.76 16.87
N PHE A 82 -21.52 -9.11 15.58
CA PHE A 82 -22.53 -8.83 14.59
C PHE A 82 -23.85 -9.59 14.85
N ASP A 83 -23.77 -10.82 15.37
CA ASP A 83 -24.97 -11.57 15.80
C ASP A 83 -25.74 -10.83 16.91
N LEU A 84 -25.05 -10.28 17.90
CA LEU A 84 -25.68 -9.44 18.93
C LEU A 84 -26.23 -8.14 18.34
N PHE A 85 -25.51 -7.52 17.41
CA PHE A 85 -25.92 -6.28 16.76
C PHE A 85 -27.19 -6.43 15.93
N ILE A 86 -27.29 -7.47 15.10
CA ILE A 86 -28.45 -7.71 14.24
C ILE A 86 -29.70 -8.15 15.04
N LYS A 87 -29.52 -8.73 16.23
CA LYS A 87 -30.59 -9.10 17.17
C LYS A 87 -31.04 -7.93 18.05
N SER A 88 -30.31 -6.82 18.05
CA SER A 88 -30.68 -5.63 18.83
C SER A 88 -31.92 -4.94 18.23
N PRO A 89 -33.00 -4.78 19.00
CA PRO A 89 -34.22 -4.10 18.53
C PRO A 89 -33.99 -2.64 18.13
N TYR A 90 -32.92 -2.03 18.63
CA TYR A 90 -32.53 -0.66 18.26
C TYR A 90 -32.06 -0.55 16.81
N PHE A 91 -31.35 -1.56 16.30
CA PHE A 91 -30.80 -1.54 14.94
C PHE A 91 -31.65 -2.32 13.95
N ASN A 92 -32.33 -3.36 14.39
CA ASN A 92 -33.10 -4.23 13.53
C ASN A 92 -34.34 -4.79 14.23
N THR A 93 -35.50 -4.55 13.62
CA THR A 93 -36.79 -5.10 14.07
C THR A 93 -37.36 -6.17 13.14
N ASP A 94 -36.53 -6.66 12.20
CA ASP A 94 -36.97 -7.59 11.15
C ASP A 94 -36.39 -8.99 11.42
N ASP A 95 -37.20 -9.86 12.04
CA ASP A 95 -36.84 -11.23 12.36
C ASP A 95 -36.39 -12.05 11.15
N LYS A 96 -36.90 -11.73 9.95
CA LYS A 96 -36.50 -12.43 8.72
C LYS A 96 -35.06 -12.11 8.32
N LEU A 97 -34.53 -10.94 8.70
CA LEU A 97 -33.10 -10.61 8.52
C LEU A 97 -32.22 -11.42 9.49
N ILE A 98 -32.68 -11.62 10.73
CA ILE A 98 -31.96 -12.45 11.71
C ILE A 98 -31.86 -13.88 11.19
N GLN A 99 -33.00 -14.44 10.73
CA GLN A 99 -33.05 -15.79 10.14
C GLN A 99 -32.14 -15.90 8.90
N LEU A 100 -32.15 -14.89 8.01
CA LEU A 100 -31.27 -14.87 6.85
C LEU A 100 -29.78 -14.87 7.25
N PHE A 101 -29.41 -14.08 8.25
CA PHE A 101 -28.04 -14.03 8.75
C PHE A 101 -27.62 -15.37 9.36
N GLU A 102 -28.47 -16.01 10.17
CA GLU A 102 -28.16 -17.34 10.77
C GLU A 102 -27.93 -18.42 9.70
N ILE A 103 -28.65 -18.36 8.58
CA ILE A 103 -28.44 -19.25 7.44
C ILE A 103 -27.10 -18.98 6.79
N LEU A 104 -26.79 -17.70 6.51
CA LEU A 104 -25.53 -17.29 5.93
C LEU A 104 -24.36 -17.68 6.84
N GLN A 105 -24.49 -17.50 8.16
CA GLN A 105 -23.48 -17.88 9.14
C GLN A 105 -23.19 -19.40 9.08
N LYS A 106 -24.22 -20.25 9.00
CA LYS A 106 -24.06 -21.71 8.96
C LYS A 106 -23.44 -22.21 7.65
N LYS A 107 -23.76 -21.59 6.52
CA LYS A 107 -23.36 -22.05 5.18
C LYS A 107 -22.13 -21.33 4.62
N VAL A 108 -22.03 -20.01 4.76
CA VAL A 108 -20.99 -19.19 4.13
C VAL A 108 -19.67 -19.22 4.87
N LEU A 109 -19.67 -19.33 6.20
CA LEU A 109 -18.43 -19.39 6.98
C LEU A 109 -17.69 -20.72 6.90
N LYS A 110 -18.27 -21.73 6.24
CA LYS A 110 -17.69 -23.08 6.11
C LYS A 110 -17.28 -23.46 4.68
N THR A 111 -17.67 -22.69 3.66
CA THR A 111 -17.44 -23.03 2.24
C THR A 111 -17.11 -21.81 1.40
N GLU A 112 -16.32 -22.00 0.34
CA GLU A 112 -16.13 -20.97 -0.68
C GLU A 112 -17.46 -20.63 -1.36
N PHE A 113 -17.71 -19.33 -1.57
CA PHE A 113 -18.93 -18.85 -2.19
C PHE A 113 -18.84 -19.09 -3.71
N ASN A 114 -19.61 -20.05 -4.20
CA ASN A 114 -19.71 -20.38 -5.61
C ASN A 114 -21.16 -20.21 -6.11
N ASP A 115 -21.37 -20.37 -7.41
CA ASP A 115 -22.71 -20.25 -8.04
C ASP A 115 -23.72 -21.25 -7.44
N GLN A 116 -23.24 -22.39 -6.92
CA GLN A 116 -24.09 -23.40 -6.30
C GLN A 116 -24.57 -22.95 -4.91
N LEU A 117 -23.73 -22.29 -4.12
CA LEU A 117 -24.11 -21.72 -2.82
C LEU A 117 -25.07 -20.54 -3.00
N GLN A 118 -24.87 -19.75 -4.07
CA GLN A 118 -25.83 -18.70 -4.46
C GLN A 118 -27.20 -19.28 -4.74
N ALA A 119 -27.26 -20.37 -5.53
CA ALA A 119 -28.51 -21.08 -5.82
C ALA A 119 -29.13 -21.68 -4.56
N GLU A 120 -28.33 -22.23 -3.63
CA GLU A 120 -28.81 -22.78 -2.37
C GLU A 120 -29.35 -21.69 -1.42
N VAL A 121 -28.72 -20.53 -1.34
CA VAL A 121 -29.26 -19.39 -0.57
C VAL A 121 -30.58 -18.91 -1.17
N TYR A 122 -30.69 -18.87 -2.50
CA TYR A 122 -31.95 -18.61 -3.18
C TYR A 122 -32.99 -19.71 -2.89
N GLN A 123 -32.65 -20.98 -3.05
CA GLN A 123 -33.56 -22.10 -2.77
C GLN A 123 -34.01 -22.16 -1.32
N PHE A 124 -33.11 -21.92 -0.36
CA PHE A 124 -33.46 -21.98 1.06
C PHE A 124 -34.34 -20.82 1.50
N ALA A 125 -34.10 -19.59 1.00
CA ALA A 125 -34.99 -18.45 1.24
C ALA A 125 -36.40 -18.72 0.65
N PHE A 126 -36.49 -19.60 -0.36
CA PHE A 126 -37.72 -19.92 -1.10
C PHE A 126 -38.31 -21.31 -0.82
N GLN A 127 -37.61 -22.20 -0.08
CA GLN A 127 -38.13 -23.55 0.23
C GLN A 127 -39.43 -23.55 1.05
N LYS A 128 -39.87 -22.41 1.60
CA LYS A 128 -41.17 -22.27 2.27
C LYS A 128 -42.35 -21.94 1.34
N ILE A 129 -42.12 -21.74 0.04
CA ILE A 129 -43.15 -21.30 -0.89
C ILE A 129 -43.08 -22.15 -2.16
N LYS A 130 -43.74 -23.30 -2.12
CA LYS A 130 -44.08 -24.06 -3.31
C LYS A 130 -45.33 -23.45 -3.92
N ASN A 131 -45.19 -22.70 -4.99
CA ASN A 131 -46.07 -22.68 -6.17
C ASN A 131 -45.75 -21.50 -7.12
N SER A 132 -45.39 -21.77 -8.22
CA SER A 132 -45.19 -21.37 -9.61
C SER A 132 -45.56 -19.98 -10.15
N VAL A 133 -46.07 -19.03 -9.40
CA VAL A 133 -46.43 -17.67 -9.90
C VAL A 133 -45.64 -16.55 -9.20
N LEU A 134 -44.92 -16.86 -8.17
CA LEU A 134 -44.32 -15.91 -7.21
C LEU A 134 -42.82 -15.60 -7.44
N ASP A 135 -42.12 -16.30 -8.35
CA ASP A 135 -40.66 -16.22 -8.54
C ASP A 135 -40.09 -14.79 -8.65
N LYS A 136 -40.74 -13.88 -9.37
CA LYS A 136 -40.20 -12.53 -9.56
C LYS A 136 -40.36 -11.63 -8.31
N ILE A 137 -41.46 -11.80 -7.58
CA ILE A 137 -41.75 -11.00 -6.37
C ILE A 137 -40.87 -11.48 -5.24
N GLU A 138 -40.63 -12.78 -5.14
CA GLU A 138 -39.79 -13.40 -4.14
C GLU A 138 -38.33 -13.04 -4.34
N LYS A 139 -37.82 -13.08 -5.58
CA LYS A 139 -36.46 -12.64 -5.92
C LYS A 139 -36.23 -11.18 -5.54
N LYS A 140 -37.22 -10.29 -5.81
CA LYS A 140 -37.13 -8.88 -5.40
C LYS A 140 -37.11 -8.73 -3.88
N THR A 141 -37.86 -9.54 -3.15
CA THR A 141 -37.91 -9.53 -1.69
C THR A 141 -36.57 -9.98 -1.08
N LEU A 142 -35.96 -11.03 -1.63
CA LEU A 142 -34.63 -11.48 -1.17
C LEU A 142 -33.57 -10.41 -1.42
N ILE A 143 -33.53 -9.82 -2.61
CA ILE A 143 -32.59 -8.74 -2.95
C ILE A 143 -32.76 -7.57 -1.97
N ALA A 144 -34.00 -7.18 -1.66
CA ALA A 144 -34.29 -6.13 -0.69
C ALA A 144 -33.80 -6.50 0.72
N LYS A 145 -33.93 -7.76 1.16
CA LYS A 145 -33.43 -8.25 2.44
C LYS A 145 -31.90 -8.26 2.48
N LEU A 146 -31.25 -8.72 1.42
CA LEU A 146 -29.78 -8.69 1.32
C LEU A 146 -29.25 -7.25 1.31
N SER A 147 -29.93 -6.33 0.64
CA SER A 147 -29.59 -4.90 0.66
C SER A 147 -29.69 -4.33 2.07
N LYS A 148 -30.75 -4.66 2.82
CA LYS A 148 -30.93 -4.23 4.20
C LYS A 148 -29.89 -4.86 5.14
N LEU A 149 -29.56 -6.13 4.95
CA LEU A 149 -28.48 -6.81 5.66
C LEU A 149 -27.12 -6.10 5.40
N ASN A 150 -26.85 -5.76 4.16
CA ASN A 150 -25.64 -5.03 3.79
C ASN A 150 -25.56 -3.65 4.50
N GLN A 151 -26.67 -2.91 4.59
CA GLN A 151 -26.71 -1.66 5.37
C GLN A 151 -26.41 -1.89 6.85
N LEU A 152 -26.94 -2.95 7.47
CA LEU A 152 -26.65 -3.30 8.86
C LEU A 152 -25.16 -3.67 9.06
N ILE A 153 -24.56 -4.40 8.11
CA ILE A 153 -23.12 -4.69 8.13
C ILE A 153 -22.29 -3.40 8.07
N HIS A 154 -22.67 -2.46 7.21
CA HIS A 154 -21.98 -1.16 7.13
C HIS A 154 -22.13 -0.38 8.43
N HIS A 155 -23.31 -0.32 9.04
CA HIS A 155 -23.51 0.33 10.34
C HIS A 155 -22.65 -0.31 11.43
N PHE A 156 -22.64 -1.65 11.50
CA PHE A 156 -21.79 -2.39 12.45
C PHE A 156 -20.32 -2.05 12.28
N LEU A 157 -19.79 -2.08 11.05
CA LEU A 157 -18.39 -1.76 10.77
C LEU A 157 -18.03 -0.32 11.19
N VAL A 158 -18.94 0.64 10.97
CA VAL A 158 -18.73 2.03 11.39
C VAL A 158 -18.70 2.14 12.92
N ILE A 159 -19.64 1.49 13.62
CA ILE A 159 -19.71 1.53 15.09
C ILE A 159 -18.47 0.87 15.69
N GLU A 160 -18.05 -0.31 15.20
CA GLU A 160 -16.81 -0.96 15.65
C GLU A 160 -15.58 -0.06 15.42
N LYS A 161 -15.55 0.73 14.34
CA LYS A 161 -14.45 1.67 14.09
C LYS A 161 -14.50 2.92 14.95
N LEU A 162 -15.67 3.40 15.32
CA LEU A 162 -15.81 4.55 16.24
C LEU A 162 -15.25 4.24 17.62
N ASP A 163 -15.40 3.00 18.12
CA ASP A 163 -14.83 2.58 19.41
C ASP A 163 -13.30 2.66 19.41
N TYR A 164 -12.65 2.48 18.26
CA TYR A 164 -11.18 2.57 18.11
C TYR A 164 -10.70 3.98 17.71
N ASN A 165 -11.56 4.82 17.14
CA ASN A 165 -11.23 6.17 16.71
C ASN A 165 -11.86 7.22 17.64
N LYS A 166 -11.20 7.43 18.77
CA LYS A 166 -11.65 8.38 19.81
C LYS A 166 -11.87 9.79 19.26
N ASN A 167 -11.09 10.24 18.28
CA ASN A 167 -11.22 11.59 17.72
C ASN A 167 -12.53 11.74 16.94
N CYS A 168 -12.88 10.76 16.08
CA CYS A 168 -14.18 10.77 15.40
C CYS A 168 -15.35 10.65 16.36
N PHE A 169 -15.24 9.79 17.37
CA PHE A 169 -16.26 9.66 18.42
C PHE A 169 -16.49 10.98 19.16
N ASN A 170 -15.42 11.62 19.61
CA ASN A 170 -15.51 12.88 20.36
C ASN A 170 -16.06 14.03 19.50
N ASP A 171 -15.70 14.10 18.21
CA ASP A 171 -16.24 15.08 17.26
C ASP A 171 -17.79 14.98 17.17
N LEU A 172 -18.32 13.77 16.99
CA LEU A 172 -19.78 13.52 16.96
C LEU A 172 -20.43 13.78 18.33
N LEU A 173 -19.75 13.41 19.43
CA LEU A 173 -20.24 13.66 20.78
C LEU A 173 -20.35 15.17 21.06
N TYR A 174 -19.32 15.95 20.72
CA TYR A 174 -19.32 17.41 20.94
C TYR A 174 -20.44 18.08 20.17
N LYS A 175 -20.63 17.71 18.92
CA LYS A 175 -21.76 18.20 18.12
C LYS A 175 -23.10 17.88 18.78
N SER A 176 -23.32 16.63 19.21
CA SER A 176 -24.56 16.22 19.90
C SER A 176 -24.77 16.96 21.23
N LEU A 177 -23.71 17.23 21.98
CA LEU A 177 -23.80 17.98 23.24
C LEU A 177 -24.21 19.44 22.99
N LEU A 178 -23.66 20.09 21.96
CA LEU A 178 -24.02 21.44 21.56
C LEU A 178 -25.47 21.54 21.07
N GLU A 179 -25.91 20.61 20.23
CA GLU A 179 -27.31 20.50 19.77
C GLU A 179 -28.29 20.34 20.94
N LYS A 180 -27.89 19.59 21.97
CA LYS A 180 -28.67 19.38 23.20
C LYS A 180 -28.47 20.49 24.25
N ARG A 181 -27.67 21.53 23.96
CA ARG A 181 -27.31 22.64 24.86
C ARG A 181 -26.64 22.18 26.19
N GLN A 182 -25.94 21.02 26.14
CA GLN A 182 -25.22 20.47 27.30
C GLN A 182 -23.81 21.12 27.41
N TYR A 183 -23.76 22.43 27.50
CA TYR A 183 -22.52 23.24 27.43
C TYR A 183 -21.48 22.88 28.48
N ASN A 184 -21.91 22.62 29.73
CA ASN A 184 -20.99 22.30 30.82
C ASN A 184 -20.27 20.97 30.55
N VAL A 185 -20.99 19.96 30.08
CA VAL A 185 -20.40 18.65 29.73
C VAL A 185 -19.43 18.80 28.56
N PHE A 186 -19.83 19.53 27.51
CA PHE A 186 -18.98 19.85 26.38
C PHE A 186 -17.67 20.53 26.82
N LEU A 187 -17.74 21.59 27.64
CA LEU A 187 -16.54 22.33 28.10
C LEU A 187 -15.57 21.46 28.90
N ILE A 188 -16.07 20.58 29.76
CA ILE A 188 -15.23 19.68 30.55
C ILE A 188 -14.50 18.69 29.64
N LEU A 189 -15.23 18.04 28.71
CA LEU A 189 -14.67 17.01 27.86
C LEU A 189 -13.71 17.60 26.82
N SER A 190 -14.11 18.67 26.12
CA SER A 190 -13.27 19.32 25.10
C SER A 190 -11.98 19.91 25.68
N LYS A 191 -12.04 20.53 26.86
CA LYS A 191 -10.85 21.06 27.56
C LYS A 191 -9.87 19.93 27.93
N ARG A 192 -10.38 18.80 28.43
CA ARG A 192 -9.55 17.64 28.75
C ARG A 192 -8.85 17.08 27.51
N ASP A 193 -9.58 16.90 26.41
CA ASP A 193 -9.03 16.37 25.17
C ASP A 193 -8.03 17.32 24.53
N LYS A 194 -8.35 18.63 24.49
CA LYS A 194 -7.42 19.66 24.02
C LYS A 194 -6.10 19.60 24.79
N LYS A 195 -6.15 19.58 26.13
CA LYS A 195 -4.95 19.48 26.96
C LYS A 195 -4.14 18.22 26.67
N GLN A 196 -4.80 17.08 26.47
CA GLN A 196 -4.12 15.82 26.12
C GLN A 196 -3.38 15.91 24.78
N LEU A 197 -3.98 16.54 23.75
CA LEU A 197 -3.35 16.75 22.46
C LEU A 197 -2.23 17.78 22.50
N GLU A 198 -2.41 18.89 23.22
CA GLU A 198 -1.38 19.92 23.35
C GLU A 198 -0.11 19.39 24.04
N THR A 199 -0.26 18.48 25.01
CA THR A 199 0.87 17.87 25.72
C THR A 199 1.50 16.69 24.99
N LYS A 200 0.91 16.23 23.88
CA LYS A 200 1.43 15.13 23.07
C LYS A 200 2.74 15.56 22.39
N LYS A 201 3.83 14.83 22.65
CA LYS A 201 5.17 15.14 22.12
C LYS A 201 5.25 14.91 20.61
N ARG A 202 4.63 13.82 20.11
CA ARG A 202 4.61 13.43 18.69
C ARG A 202 3.23 13.67 18.10
N LYS A 203 2.98 14.90 17.65
CA LYS A 203 1.72 15.23 16.99
C LYS A 203 1.77 14.86 15.52
N ASP A 204 0.74 14.19 15.06
CA ASP A 204 0.53 13.89 13.63
C ASP A 204 -0.53 14.81 13.02
N THR A 205 -0.78 14.65 11.74
CA THR A 205 -1.77 15.43 10.99
C THR A 205 -3.18 15.30 11.57
N PHE A 206 -3.55 14.11 12.08
CA PHE A 206 -4.87 13.88 12.68
C PHE A 206 -5.01 14.55 14.05
N ASP A 207 -3.92 14.77 14.78
CA ASP A 207 -3.95 15.52 16.03
C ASP A 207 -4.30 17.00 15.76
N PHE A 208 -3.72 17.61 14.71
CA PHE A 208 -4.04 18.99 14.31
C PHE A 208 -5.45 19.11 13.73
N GLU A 209 -5.90 18.12 12.95
CA GLU A 209 -7.30 18.04 12.52
C GLU A 209 -8.26 18.03 13.71
N HIS A 210 -7.94 17.24 14.73
CA HIS A 210 -8.79 17.13 15.91
C HIS A 210 -8.75 18.40 16.77
N LEU A 211 -7.58 19.02 16.95
CA LEU A 211 -7.47 20.34 17.60
C LEU A 211 -8.31 21.39 16.85
N TYR A 212 -8.20 21.45 15.52
CA TYR A 212 -9.03 22.34 14.69
C TYR A 212 -10.53 22.11 14.94
N LYS A 213 -10.99 20.86 15.00
CA LYS A 213 -12.40 20.51 15.24
C LYS A 213 -12.84 20.91 16.64
N ILE A 214 -12.03 20.63 17.67
CA ILE A 214 -12.33 21.06 19.06
C ILE A 214 -12.50 22.58 19.13
N GLU A 215 -11.57 23.33 18.53
CA GLU A 215 -11.63 24.80 18.53
C GLU A 215 -12.84 25.33 17.73
N THR A 216 -13.21 24.67 16.64
CA THR A 216 -14.41 25.00 15.85
C THR A 216 -15.69 24.77 16.65
N HIS A 217 -15.80 23.66 17.38
CA HIS A 217 -16.94 23.40 18.28
C HIS A 217 -16.98 24.40 19.44
N TYR A 218 -15.81 24.85 19.91
CA TYR A 218 -15.76 25.90 20.94
C TYR A 218 -16.28 27.26 20.41
N LEU A 219 -15.96 27.63 19.16
CA LEU A 219 -16.58 28.80 18.50
C LEU A 219 -18.10 28.66 18.36
N GLU A 220 -18.57 27.47 18.01
CA GLU A 220 -20.00 27.17 17.95
C GLU A 220 -20.67 27.33 19.32
N TYR A 221 -20.03 26.84 20.38
CA TYR A 221 -20.49 27.08 21.76
C TYR A 221 -20.57 28.56 22.07
N LEU A 222 -19.53 29.37 21.77
CA LEU A 222 -19.54 30.79 22.00
C LEU A 222 -20.69 31.50 21.26
N PHE A 223 -20.97 31.08 20.02
CA PHE A 223 -22.10 31.59 19.26
C PHE A 223 -23.44 31.24 19.94
N LEU A 224 -23.65 29.96 20.27
CA LEU A 224 -24.90 29.47 20.87
C LEU A 224 -25.15 30.01 22.27
N SER A 225 -24.09 30.34 23.02
CA SER A 225 -24.18 30.93 24.38
C SER A 225 -24.21 32.47 24.40
N GLY A 226 -24.18 33.13 23.20
CA GLY A 226 -24.17 34.59 23.13
C GLY A 226 -22.84 35.26 23.48
N LYS A 227 -21.74 34.50 23.59
CA LYS A 227 -20.42 34.98 24.02
C LYS A 227 -19.43 35.22 22.89
N LEU A 228 -19.85 35.04 21.61
CA LEU A 228 -18.98 35.07 20.45
C LEU A 228 -18.10 36.34 20.34
N TYR A 229 -18.63 37.46 20.76
CA TYR A 229 -17.95 38.76 20.70
C TYR A 229 -17.15 39.10 21.94
N SER A 230 -17.03 38.19 22.90
CA SER A 230 -16.14 38.35 24.06
C SER A 230 -14.69 38.20 23.62
N TYR A 231 -13.92 39.28 23.63
CA TYR A 231 -12.51 39.29 23.24
C TYR A 231 -11.64 38.30 24.04
N LYS A 232 -11.99 38.08 25.31
CA LYS A 232 -11.24 37.17 26.21
C LYS A 232 -11.50 35.68 25.94
N GLU A 233 -12.60 35.34 25.31
CA GLU A 233 -13.02 33.95 25.10
C GLU A 233 -12.87 33.49 23.63
N ASN A 234 -12.64 34.43 22.70
CA ASN A 234 -12.56 34.12 21.28
C ASN A 234 -11.25 33.38 20.94
N ASN A 235 -11.39 32.21 20.30
CA ASN A 235 -10.29 31.32 19.94
C ASN A 235 -10.03 31.24 18.42
N ILE A 236 -10.49 32.21 17.64
CA ILE A 236 -10.38 32.18 16.17
C ILE A 236 -8.95 32.00 15.68
N ILE A 237 -7.97 32.58 16.39
CA ILE A 237 -6.54 32.42 16.05
C ILE A 237 -6.12 30.95 16.18
N SER A 238 -6.55 30.26 17.24
CA SER A 238 -6.26 28.83 17.42
C SER A 238 -6.95 27.98 16.34
N VAL A 239 -8.16 28.34 15.92
CA VAL A 239 -8.85 27.66 14.80
C VAL A 239 -8.03 27.78 13.50
N LEU A 240 -7.62 29.01 13.15
CA LEU A 240 -6.85 29.29 11.94
C LEU A 240 -5.50 28.56 11.99
N TYR A 241 -4.77 28.67 13.09
CA TYR A 241 -3.47 28.02 13.27
C TYR A 241 -3.56 26.49 13.06
N ASN A 242 -4.46 25.82 13.78
CA ASN A 242 -4.59 24.38 13.65
C ASN A 242 -5.06 23.93 12.25
N LEU A 243 -5.91 24.74 11.60
CA LEU A 243 -6.32 24.50 10.20
C LEU A 243 -5.13 24.63 9.26
N ASP A 244 -4.32 25.67 9.40
CA ASP A 244 -3.16 25.92 8.56
C ASP A 244 -2.13 24.79 8.71
N VAL A 245 -1.79 24.39 9.94
CA VAL A 245 -0.85 23.27 10.18
C VAL A 245 -1.39 21.96 9.59
N PHE A 246 -2.66 21.64 9.83
CA PHE A 246 -3.30 20.47 9.24
C PHE A 246 -3.27 20.48 7.71
N TYR A 247 -3.63 21.61 7.08
CA TYR A 247 -3.61 21.76 5.64
C TYR A 247 -2.21 21.64 5.06
N LEU A 248 -1.23 22.34 5.65
CA LEU A 248 0.16 22.34 5.18
C LEU A 248 0.79 20.96 5.29
N GLN A 249 0.60 20.25 6.41
CA GLN A 249 1.10 18.88 6.57
C GLN A 249 0.55 17.95 5.49
N ASN A 250 -0.77 17.96 5.23
CA ASN A 250 -1.37 17.14 4.18
C ASN A 250 -0.82 17.51 2.80
N LYS A 251 -0.79 18.81 2.51
CA LYS A 251 -0.36 19.32 1.19
C LYS A 251 1.09 18.94 0.89
N LEU A 252 1.99 19.16 1.86
CA LEU A 252 3.41 18.83 1.72
C LEU A 252 3.66 17.31 1.67
N SER A 253 2.91 16.53 2.46
CA SER A 253 3.01 15.06 2.42
C SER A 253 2.67 14.51 1.04
N HIS A 254 1.53 14.93 0.46
CA HIS A 254 1.15 14.50 -0.88
C HIS A 254 2.06 15.06 -1.98
N TYR A 255 2.64 16.25 -1.78
CA TYR A 255 3.64 16.76 -2.69
C TYR A 255 4.92 15.91 -2.65
N LEU A 256 5.41 15.57 -1.46
CA LEU A 256 6.54 14.66 -1.26
C LEU A 256 6.28 13.30 -1.91
N GLU A 257 5.10 12.72 -1.71
CA GLU A 257 4.69 11.48 -2.38
C GLU A 257 4.75 11.60 -3.91
N SER A 258 4.24 12.72 -4.47
CA SER A 258 4.27 12.94 -5.92
C SER A 258 5.70 12.97 -6.47
N LEU A 259 6.64 13.62 -5.78
CA LEU A 259 8.06 13.64 -6.14
C LEU A 259 8.68 12.23 -6.11
N VAL A 260 8.34 11.43 -5.10
CA VAL A 260 8.80 10.03 -5.01
C VAL A 260 8.22 9.18 -6.15
N TYR A 261 6.96 9.38 -6.53
CA TYR A 261 6.34 8.69 -7.67
C TYR A 261 7.00 9.09 -8.99
N GLU A 262 7.29 10.37 -9.20
CA GLU A 262 7.98 10.85 -10.42
C GLU A 262 9.38 10.26 -10.57
N GLN A 263 10.10 10.08 -9.48
CA GLN A 263 11.43 9.43 -9.51
C GLN A 263 11.37 7.95 -9.89
N ASN A 264 10.26 7.26 -9.64
CA ASN A 264 10.10 5.82 -9.80
C ASN A 264 9.19 5.41 -10.97
N SER A 265 8.57 6.38 -11.65
CA SER A 265 7.65 6.14 -12.77
C SER A 265 7.90 7.12 -13.91
N SER A 266 7.27 6.89 -15.06
CA SER A 266 7.24 7.83 -16.18
C SER A 266 6.16 8.92 -16.02
N LEU A 267 5.40 8.90 -14.95
CA LEU A 267 4.37 9.89 -14.66
C LEU A 267 5.02 11.19 -14.20
N LYS A 268 4.55 12.32 -14.73
CA LYS A 268 4.94 13.65 -14.29
C LYS A 268 3.69 14.36 -13.77
N TYR A 269 3.75 14.82 -12.54
CA TYR A 269 2.70 15.60 -11.93
C TYR A 269 3.06 17.09 -12.07
N SER A 270 2.43 17.81 -13.00
CA SER A 270 2.62 19.24 -13.10
C SER A 270 1.87 19.96 -11.97
N LEU A 271 2.47 20.04 -10.81
CA LEU A 271 2.04 21.03 -9.81
C LEU A 271 2.53 22.40 -10.25
N SER A 272 1.67 23.41 -10.19
CA SER A 272 2.11 24.74 -10.55
C SER A 272 3.22 25.19 -9.60
N LYS A 273 4.38 25.54 -10.14
CA LYS A 273 5.51 26.04 -9.35
C LYS A 273 5.09 27.21 -8.45
N ASN A 274 4.23 28.08 -8.95
CA ASN A 274 3.70 29.22 -8.21
C ASN A 274 2.96 28.82 -6.91
N LEU A 275 2.27 27.66 -6.91
CA LEU A 275 1.59 27.20 -5.71
C LEU A 275 2.58 26.70 -4.66
N PHE A 276 3.65 26.03 -5.09
CA PHE A 276 4.68 25.58 -4.18
C PHE A 276 5.49 26.75 -3.60
N ASP A 277 5.88 27.72 -4.43
CA ASP A 277 6.56 28.94 -3.99
C ASP A 277 5.71 29.72 -2.96
N ALA A 278 4.38 29.76 -3.14
CA ALA A 278 3.46 30.37 -2.16
C ALA A 278 3.43 29.61 -0.82
N ILE A 279 3.49 28.26 -0.85
CA ILE A 279 3.55 27.43 0.36
C ILE A 279 4.91 27.61 1.06
N GLU A 280 6.02 27.68 0.34
CA GLU A 280 7.33 27.95 0.93
C GLU A 280 7.35 29.29 1.68
N ASN A 281 6.83 30.35 1.07
CA ASN A 281 6.70 31.66 1.74
C ASN A 281 5.82 31.60 2.98
N LEU A 282 4.75 30.79 2.97
CA LEU A 282 3.88 30.61 4.12
C LEU A 282 4.61 29.89 5.26
N LEU A 283 5.45 28.88 4.95
CA LEU A 283 6.24 28.15 5.92
C LEU A 283 7.35 28.97 6.60
N GLU A 284 7.69 30.14 6.04
CA GLU A 284 8.67 31.07 6.62
C GLU A 284 8.05 32.04 7.63
N LEU A 285 6.75 31.94 7.86
CA LEU A 285 6.10 32.76 8.90
C LEU A 285 6.51 32.27 10.29
N PRO A 286 6.87 33.20 11.23
CA PRO A 286 7.36 32.84 12.57
C PRO A 286 6.39 31.98 13.38
N VAL A 287 5.11 32.01 13.05
CA VAL A 287 4.08 31.20 13.71
C VAL A 287 4.32 29.69 13.57
N PHE A 288 5.06 29.25 12.54
CA PHE A 288 5.37 27.85 12.24
C PHE A 288 6.79 27.41 12.65
N ASP A 289 7.62 28.30 13.21
CA ASP A 289 9.03 28.02 13.55
C ASP A 289 9.19 26.81 14.48
N ASN A 290 8.23 26.58 15.36
CA ASN A 290 8.23 25.49 16.33
C ASN A 290 7.54 24.21 15.82
N GLU A 291 7.00 24.22 14.61
CA GLU A 291 6.31 23.04 14.04
C GLU A 291 7.28 22.10 13.34
N ILE A 292 7.88 21.20 14.13
CA ILE A 292 8.89 20.24 13.65
C ILE A 292 8.39 19.40 12.47
N SER A 293 7.11 19.03 12.47
CA SER A 293 6.51 18.24 11.38
C SER A 293 6.55 18.97 10.03
N LEU A 294 6.28 20.27 10.00
CA LEU A 294 6.36 21.09 8.80
C LEU A 294 7.81 21.28 8.34
N LYS A 295 8.72 21.53 9.28
CA LYS A 295 10.16 21.66 8.99
C LYS A 295 10.72 20.37 8.37
N VAL A 296 10.42 19.21 8.95
CA VAL A 296 10.90 17.92 8.43
C VAL A 296 10.31 17.63 7.05
N LEU A 297 9.05 17.98 6.79
CA LEU A 297 8.44 17.83 5.46
C LEU A 297 9.11 18.75 4.42
N LYS A 298 9.37 20.03 4.76
CA LYS A 298 10.10 20.98 3.89
C LYS A 298 11.48 20.43 3.54
N ASP A 299 12.24 19.97 4.55
CA ASP A 299 13.59 19.43 4.35
C ASP A 299 13.58 18.09 3.59
N SER A 300 12.53 17.25 3.76
CA SER A 300 12.33 16.03 2.96
C SER A 300 12.15 16.35 1.48
N ILE A 301 11.35 17.36 1.16
CA ILE A 301 11.12 17.84 -0.22
C ILE A 301 12.42 18.36 -0.81
N ALA A 302 13.10 19.26 -0.10
CA ALA A 302 14.39 19.81 -0.53
C ALA A 302 15.45 18.71 -0.75
N PHE A 303 15.47 17.68 0.12
CA PHE A 303 16.34 16.53 -0.04
C PHE A 303 16.02 15.73 -1.32
N ILE A 304 14.75 15.48 -1.62
CA ILE A 304 14.35 14.74 -2.84
C ILE A 304 14.68 15.53 -4.11
N GLU A 305 14.46 16.84 -4.11
CA GLU A 305 14.72 17.70 -5.27
C GLU A 305 16.23 17.89 -5.53
N ARG A 306 17.03 18.01 -4.48
CA ARG A 306 18.47 18.34 -4.56
C ARG A 306 19.36 17.23 -3.98
N SER A 307 19.03 15.97 -4.27
CA SER A 307 19.69 14.79 -3.71
C SER A 307 21.21 14.79 -3.92
N ASN A 308 21.97 15.20 -2.91
CA ASN A 308 23.43 15.15 -2.85
C ASN A 308 23.92 14.85 -1.43
N LEU A 309 25.23 14.70 -1.24
CA LEU A 309 25.81 14.34 0.06
C LEU A 309 25.55 15.39 1.15
N SER A 310 25.59 16.67 0.81
CA SER A 310 25.36 17.76 1.78
C SER A 310 23.91 17.75 2.27
N THR A 311 22.94 17.66 1.37
CA THR A 311 21.50 17.59 1.72
C THR A 311 21.20 16.30 2.48
N TYR A 312 21.85 15.17 2.13
CA TYR A 312 21.74 13.92 2.88
C TYR A 312 22.21 14.10 4.34
N ASN A 313 23.41 14.67 4.56
CA ASN A 313 23.95 14.84 5.91
C ASN A 313 23.08 15.75 6.76
N ASN A 314 22.63 16.87 6.22
CA ASN A 314 21.75 17.82 6.93
C ASN A 314 20.41 17.17 7.31
N TYR A 315 19.79 16.48 6.36
CA TYR A 315 18.52 15.82 6.57
C TYR A 315 18.62 14.65 7.57
N PHE A 316 19.68 13.84 7.47
CA PHE A 316 19.93 12.76 8.41
C PHE A 316 20.18 13.29 9.84
N SER A 317 20.97 14.37 9.99
CA SER A 317 21.20 15.03 11.28
C SER A 317 19.92 15.56 11.90
N LEU A 318 19.05 16.19 11.13
CA LEU A 318 17.73 16.63 11.57
C LEU A 318 16.88 15.47 12.11
N LEU A 319 16.83 14.34 11.36
CA LEU A 319 16.07 13.17 11.79
C LEU A 319 16.67 12.51 13.04
N GLN A 320 18.01 12.59 13.25
CA GLN A 320 18.64 12.11 14.46
C GLN A 320 18.30 12.98 15.67
N GLU A 321 18.34 14.29 15.52
CA GLU A 321 18.07 15.25 16.57
C GLU A 321 16.58 15.26 16.99
N LYS A 322 15.67 15.24 16.01
CA LYS A 322 14.23 15.44 16.21
C LYS A 322 13.39 14.17 16.23
N HIS A 323 14.02 12.98 16.22
CA HIS A 323 13.30 11.69 16.12
C HIS A 323 12.22 11.49 17.20
N ASP A 324 12.39 12.09 18.37
CA ASP A 324 11.44 11.99 19.48
C ASP A 324 10.20 12.87 19.31
N GLU A 325 10.25 13.84 18.41
CA GLU A 325 9.16 14.77 18.13
C GLU A 325 8.35 14.36 16.89
N ILE A 326 8.90 13.43 16.07
CA ILE A 326 8.30 12.95 14.85
C ILE A 326 7.47 11.67 15.11
N PRO A 327 6.23 11.57 14.60
CA PRO A 327 5.46 10.33 14.66
C PRO A 327 6.23 9.16 14.05
N ILE A 328 6.12 7.97 14.66
CA ILE A 328 6.99 6.83 14.33
C ILE A 328 6.82 6.35 12.89
N ASP A 329 5.59 6.38 12.37
CA ASP A 329 5.29 5.97 11.00
C ASP A 329 5.84 6.97 9.98
N SER A 330 5.73 8.28 10.27
CA SER A 330 6.34 9.34 9.45
C SER A 330 7.87 9.23 9.47
N LEU A 331 8.46 9.02 10.64
CA LEU A 331 9.91 8.85 10.80
C LEU A 331 10.42 7.66 9.99
N ARG A 332 9.68 6.53 10.00
CA ARG A 332 9.98 5.35 9.18
C ARG A 332 9.99 5.69 7.69
N GLY A 333 8.99 6.45 7.22
CA GLY A 333 8.93 6.96 5.84
C GLY A 333 10.13 7.83 5.48
N TYR A 334 10.52 8.75 6.34
CA TYR A 334 11.68 9.64 6.11
C TYR A 334 13.00 8.87 6.05
N TYR A 335 13.21 7.88 6.92
CA TYR A 335 14.37 6.98 6.81
C TYR A 335 14.34 6.16 5.52
N GLN A 336 13.17 5.79 5.01
CA GLN A 336 13.06 5.10 3.72
C GLN A 336 13.51 5.99 2.55
N LEU A 337 13.29 7.31 2.59
CA LEU A 337 13.82 8.25 1.59
C LEU A 337 15.35 8.24 1.58
N LEU A 338 15.98 8.29 2.77
CA LEU A 338 17.44 8.19 2.89
C LEU A 338 17.96 6.87 2.33
N LEU A 339 17.33 5.73 2.67
CA LEU A 339 17.71 4.42 2.14
C LEU A 339 17.60 4.36 0.62
N ASN A 340 16.52 4.89 0.03
CA ASN A 340 16.32 4.90 -1.41
C ASN A 340 17.43 5.71 -2.12
N PHE A 341 17.79 6.86 -1.58
CA PHE A 341 18.90 7.67 -2.08
C PHE A 341 20.23 6.91 -2.02
N LEU A 342 20.60 6.37 -0.86
CA LEU A 342 21.85 5.64 -0.67
C LEU A 342 21.94 4.41 -1.58
N VAL A 343 20.82 3.67 -1.75
CA VAL A 343 20.76 2.53 -2.67
C VAL A 343 20.98 2.97 -4.12
N LYS A 344 20.44 4.12 -4.53
CA LYS A 344 20.62 4.67 -5.88
C LYS A 344 22.08 5.06 -6.12
N GLU A 345 22.71 5.73 -5.16
CA GLU A 345 24.11 6.16 -5.26
C GLU A 345 25.10 4.97 -5.22
N THR A 346 24.86 3.96 -4.37
CA THR A 346 25.71 2.74 -4.38
C THR A 346 25.61 1.97 -5.70
N LYS A 347 24.45 1.99 -6.37
CA LYS A 347 24.31 1.39 -7.72
C LYS A 347 25.14 2.11 -8.79
N LYS A 348 25.42 3.41 -8.61
CA LYS A 348 26.32 4.17 -9.49
C LYS A 348 27.81 3.89 -9.23
N GLY A 349 28.15 3.03 -8.28
CA GLY A 349 29.51 2.65 -7.93
C GLY A 349 30.15 3.53 -6.84
N ASN A 350 29.38 4.39 -6.18
CA ASN A 350 29.90 5.25 -5.12
C ASN A 350 29.97 4.50 -3.78
N THR A 351 31.15 4.00 -3.44
CA THR A 351 31.40 3.14 -2.27
C THR A 351 31.27 3.85 -0.91
N ILE A 352 31.36 5.19 -0.88
CA ILE A 352 31.21 5.98 0.36
C ILE A 352 29.82 5.72 0.96
N PHE A 353 28.81 5.60 0.12
CA PHE A 353 27.43 5.39 0.56
C PHE A 353 27.14 3.97 1.07
N GLU A 354 28.00 2.99 0.84
CA GLU A 354 27.84 1.65 1.43
C GLU A 354 27.96 1.68 2.97
N LYS A 355 28.89 2.47 3.50
CA LYS A 355 29.06 2.67 4.95
C LYS A 355 27.88 3.43 5.55
N GLU A 356 27.37 4.43 4.83
CA GLU A 356 26.20 5.19 5.28
C GLU A 356 24.92 4.33 5.32
N LEU A 357 24.76 3.39 4.38
CA LEU A 357 23.65 2.42 4.43
C LEU A 357 23.65 1.62 5.74
N VAL A 358 24.81 1.14 6.17
CA VAL A 358 24.96 0.40 7.43
C VAL A 358 24.55 1.28 8.61
N LYS A 359 25.02 2.53 8.67
CA LYS A 359 24.66 3.49 9.72
C LYS A 359 23.14 3.75 9.79
N ILE A 360 22.49 3.89 8.63
CA ILE A 360 21.02 4.08 8.58
C ILE A 360 20.31 2.86 9.16
N TYR A 361 20.71 1.64 8.81
CA TYR A 361 20.07 0.45 9.33
C TYR A 361 20.23 0.31 10.85
N PHE A 362 21.41 0.59 11.40
CA PHE A 362 21.60 0.62 12.85
C PHE A 362 20.80 1.73 13.52
N SER A 363 20.72 2.90 12.91
CA SER A 363 19.88 3.98 13.43
C SER A 363 18.39 3.60 13.44
N MET A 364 17.92 2.92 12.39
CA MET A 364 16.55 2.40 12.34
C MET A 364 16.32 1.30 13.40
N ASP A 365 17.29 0.45 13.62
CA ASP A 365 17.24 -0.59 14.65
C ASP A 365 17.09 0.03 16.04
N ASN A 366 17.99 0.93 16.40
CA ASN A 366 18.00 1.62 17.70
C ASN A 366 16.70 2.40 17.98
N LYS A 367 16.00 2.85 16.93
CA LYS A 367 14.74 3.59 17.01
C LYS A 367 13.50 2.72 16.80
N ASN A 368 13.66 1.39 16.70
CA ASN A 368 12.58 0.43 16.43
C ASN A 368 11.79 0.71 15.13
N LEU A 369 12.45 1.26 14.10
CA LEU A 369 11.80 1.61 12.82
C LEU A 369 11.75 0.46 11.81
N LEU A 370 12.43 -0.66 12.07
CA LEU A 370 12.46 -1.81 11.17
C LEU A 370 11.18 -2.65 11.22
N LEU A 371 10.45 -2.58 12.34
CA LEU A 371 9.20 -3.33 12.56
C LEU A 371 7.97 -2.45 12.29
N GLU A 372 6.95 -3.05 11.68
CA GLU A 372 5.60 -2.50 11.51
C GLU A 372 4.62 -3.45 12.20
N GLU A 373 3.91 -2.96 13.21
CA GLU A 373 3.02 -3.79 14.05
C GLU A 373 3.71 -5.07 14.60
N GLY A 374 4.98 -4.96 14.96
CA GLY A 374 5.79 -6.07 15.47
C GLY A 374 6.31 -7.03 14.40
N LEU A 375 6.07 -6.79 13.12
CA LEU A 375 6.50 -7.62 12.00
C LEU A 375 7.49 -6.88 11.09
N ILE A 376 8.38 -7.64 10.46
CA ILE A 376 9.24 -7.17 9.37
C ILE A 376 8.83 -7.85 8.06
N ALA A 377 8.76 -7.06 6.97
CA ALA A 377 8.51 -7.63 5.65
C ALA A 377 9.70 -8.54 5.23
N PRO A 378 9.46 -9.76 4.71
CA PRO A 378 10.51 -10.67 4.23
C PRO A 378 11.52 -10.02 3.29
N THR A 379 11.02 -9.20 2.36
CA THR A 379 11.85 -8.48 1.38
C THR A 379 12.73 -7.41 2.03
N LYS A 380 12.25 -6.76 3.09
CA LYS A 380 12.99 -5.72 3.84
C LYS A 380 14.17 -6.35 4.57
N LEU A 381 13.94 -7.46 5.31
CA LEU A 381 15.00 -8.20 5.99
C LEU A 381 16.04 -8.73 4.99
N LYS A 382 15.60 -9.43 3.95
CA LYS A 382 16.51 -9.93 2.90
C LYS A 382 17.38 -8.81 2.30
N ASN A 383 16.79 -7.67 1.95
CA ASN A 383 17.52 -6.56 1.34
C ASN A 383 18.55 -5.96 2.30
N LEU A 384 18.21 -5.85 3.58
CA LEU A 384 19.15 -5.48 4.64
C LEU A 384 20.37 -6.43 4.65
N ILE A 385 20.13 -7.75 4.74
CA ILE A 385 21.21 -8.74 4.79
C ILE A 385 22.09 -8.70 3.53
N VAL A 386 21.49 -8.64 2.33
CA VAL A 386 22.26 -8.52 1.09
C VAL A 386 23.16 -7.27 1.08
N ARG A 387 22.69 -6.14 1.64
CA ARG A 387 23.50 -4.90 1.72
C ARG A 387 24.66 -5.04 2.69
N LEU A 388 24.41 -5.57 3.87
CA LEU A 388 25.46 -5.84 4.86
C LEU A 388 26.52 -6.79 4.28
N CYS A 389 26.12 -7.87 3.62
CA CYS A 389 27.04 -8.80 2.99
C CYS A 389 27.89 -8.15 1.86
N LYS A 390 27.26 -7.28 1.02
CA LYS A 390 27.99 -6.55 -0.03
C LYS A 390 29.04 -5.59 0.55
N SER A 391 28.77 -5.03 1.72
CA SER A 391 29.72 -4.17 2.46
C SER A 391 30.66 -4.97 3.39
N LYS A 392 30.66 -6.31 3.31
CA LYS A 392 31.47 -7.25 4.12
C LYS A 392 31.20 -7.17 5.63
N ASN A 393 30.06 -6.66 6.04
CA ASN A 393 29.62 -6.61 7.45
C ASN A 393 28.86 -7.90 7.79
N PHE A 394 29.59 -9.01 7.93
CA PHE A 394 28.97 -10.35 8.10
C PHE A 394 28.45 -10.58 9.52
N GLU A 395 29.13 -10.07 10.53
CA GLU A 395 28.71 -10.17 11.93
C GLU A 395 27.36 -9.46 12.13
N GLU A 396 27.23 -8.26 11.58
CA GLU A 396 26.00 -7.50 11.62
C GLU A 396 24.88 -8.19 10.80
N ALA A 397 25.22 -8.81 9.68
CA ALA A 397 24.25 -9.58 8.91
C ALA A 397 23.70 -10.77 9.70
N ILE A 398 24.55 -11.47 10.46
CA ILE A 398 24.13 -12.55 11.37
C ILE A 398 23.25 -11.98 12.48
N TYR A 399 23.70 -10.92 13.17
CA TYR A 399 22.94 -10.24 14.22
C TYR A 399 21.53 -9.86 13.77
N PHE A 400 21.39 -9.18 12.63
CA PHE A 400 20.09 -8.76 12.11
C PHE A 400 19.23 -9.95 11.67
N THR A 401 19.85 -11.03 11.14
CA THR A 401 19.12 -12.25 10.77
C THR A 401 18.51 -12.90 12.00
N GLU A 402 19.28 -13.10 13.06
CA GLU A 402 18.83 -13.72 14.30
C GLU A 402 17.78 -12.85 15.02
N LYS A 403 18.03 -11.56 15.14
CA LYS A 403 17.14 -10.60 15.81
C LYS A 403 15.77 -10.50 15.16
N TYR A 404 15.72 -10.44 13.82
CA TYR A 404 14.50 -10.09 13.10
C TYR A 404 13.76 -11.26 12.43
N SER A 405 14.39 -12.42 12.27
CA SER A 405 13.68 -13.60 11.75
C SER A 405 12.46 -14.02 12.58
N PRO A 406 12.47 -13.93 13.93
CA PRO A 406 11.28 -14.19 14.73
C PRO A 406 10.10 -13.25 14.44
N ASN A 407 10.38 -12.06 13.93
CA ASN A 407 9.39 -11.04 13.57
C ASN A 407 8.87 -11.16 12.14
N VAL A 408 9.32 -12.15 11.36
CA VAL A 408 8.73 -12.50 10.07
C VAL A 408 7.45 -13.30 10.30
N ARG A 409 6.45 -13.15 9.40
CA ARG A 409 5.21 -13.95 9.43
C ARG A 409 5.55 -15.43 9.55
N LEU A 410 4.83 -16.16 10.38
CA LEU A 410 5.11 -17.57 10.71
C LEU A 410 5.30 -18.46 9.49
N ALA A 411 4.46 -18.28 8.45
CA ALA A 411 4.53 -19.04 7.21
C ALA A 411 5.84 -18.86 6.42
N ASP A 412 6.47 -17.68 6.51
CA ASP A 412 7.68 -17.35 5.75
C ASP A 412 8.95 -17.46 6.60
N ARG A 413 8.84 -17.59 7.92
CA ARG A 413 9.93 -17.42 8.90
C ARG A 413 11.12 -18.33 8.63
N LYS A 414 10.88 -19.65 8.55
CA LYS A 414 11.94 -20.66 8.31
C LYS A 414 12.65 -20.41 6.99
N SER A 415 11.89 -20.13 5.95
CA SER A 415 12.43 -19.92 4.60
C SER A 415 13.26 -18.64 4.51
N ILE A 416 12.80 -17.54 5.13
CA ILE A 416 13.57 -16.28 5.16
C ILE A 416 14.82 -16.41 5.99
N PHE A 417 14.76 -17.05 7.16
CA PHE A 417 15.93 -17.29 7.99
C PHE A 417 17.03 -18.03 7.20
N ASN A 418 16.68 -19.17 6.59
CA ASN A 418 17.61 -19.95 5.77
C ASN A 418 18.10 -19.20 4.54
N HIS A 419 17.24 -18.42 3.88
CA HIS A 419 17.66 -17.59 2.75
C HIS A 419 18.67 -16.50 3.17
N CYS A 420 18.52 -15.90 4.34
CA CYS A 420 19.49 -14.93 4.88
C CYS A 420 20.81 -15.61 5.19
N LEU A 421 20.82 -16.76 5.87
CA LEU A 421 22.05 -17.52 6.15
C LEU A 421 22.75 -18.00 4.86
N ALA A 422 21.99 -18.48 3.88
CA ALA A 422 22.52 -18.82 2.55
C ALA A 422 23.19 -17.62 1.87
N THR A 423 22.58 -16.44 2.00
CA THR A 423 23.15 -15.21 1.45
C THR A 423 24.47 -14.84 2.14
N ILE A 424 24.54 -14.93 3.46
CA ILE A 424 25.74 -14.65 4.23
C ILE A 424 26.86 -15.61 3.82
N SER A 425 26.59 -16.91 3.84
CA SER A 425 27.58 -17.96 3.47
C SER A 425 28.05 -17.80 2.02
N PHE A 426 27.15 -17.42 1.09
CA PHE A 426 27.51 -17.14 -0.31
C PHE A 426 28.54 -15.99 -0.43
N TYR A 427 28.32 -14.87 0.28
CA TYR A 427 29.25 -13.74 0.25
C TYR A 427 30.55 -14.00 1.03
N GLN A 428 30.53 -14.92 2.00
CA GLN A 428 31.72 -15.44 2.67
C GLN A 428 32.49 -16.46 1.82
N LYS A 429 31.96 -16.84 0.62
CA LYS A 429 32.47 -17.85 -0.29
C LYS A 429 32.43 -19.29 0.26
N ASP A 430 31.65 -19.53 1.31
CA ASP A 430 31.33 -20.87 1.81
C ASP A 430 30.14 -21.43 1.03
N TYR A 431 30.41 -21.94 -0.16
CA TYR A 431 29.36 -22.32 -1.11
C TYR A 431 28.63 -23.60 -0.72
N GLU A 432 29.27 -24.52 0.01
CA GLU A 432 28.60 -25.73 0.48
C GLU A 432 27.60 -25.41 1.57
N LYS A 433 27.98 -24.60 2.56
CA LYS A 433 27.07 -24.14 3.60
C LYS A 433 25.93 -23.28 3.05
N ALA A 434 26.24 -22.45 2.04
CA ALA A 434 25.21 -21.67 1.34
C ALA A 434 24.19 -22.59 0.65
N LEU A 435 24.62 -23.71 0.04
CA LEU A 435 23.74 -24.70 -0.57
C LEU A 435 22.87 -25.40 0.46
N GLU A 436 23.45 -25.85 1.57
CA GLU A 436 22.71 -26.50 2.67
C GLU A 436 21.54 -25.64 3.15
N HIS A 437 21.78 -24.36 3.42
CA HIS A 437 20.74 -23.43 3.82
C HIS A 437 19.73 -23.18 2.69
N LEU A 438 20.19 -23.04 1.44
CA LEU A 438 19.29 -22.72 0.33
C LEU A 438 18.35 -23.87 -0.01
N LEU A 439 18.76 -25.13 0.20
CA LEU A 439 17.91 -26.31 0.05
C LEU A 439 16.78 -26.40 1.08
N GLN A 440 16.90 -25.68 2.20
CA GLN A 440 15.85 -25.62 3.24
C GLN A 440 14.82 -24.48 2.99
N VAL A 441 15.00 -23.70 1.92
CA VAL A 441 14.07 -22.61 1.54
C VAL A 441 12.92 -23.19 0.75
N GLU A 442 11.71 -23.06 1.28
CA GLU A 442 10.48 -23.40 0.58
C GLU A 442 9.88 -22.15 -0.05
N GLY A 443 9.50 -22.22 -1.32
CA GLY A 443 8.88 -21.11 -2.05
C GLY A 443 7.45 -20.88 -1.60
N THR A 444 7.23 -20.00 -0.62
CA THR A 444 5.90 -19.66 -0.10
C THR A 444 5.18 -18.63 -0.94
N ASN A 445 5.94 -17.83 -1.71
CA ASN A 445 5.41 -16.80 -2.61
C ASN A 445 6.39 -16.51 -3.76
N VAL A 446 5.89 -15.86 -4.82
CA VAL A 446 6.65 -15.58 -6.05
C VAL A 446 7.93 -14.78 -5.79
N THR A 447 7.90 -13.84 -4.85
CA THR A 447 9.06 -13.00 -4.54
C THR A 447 10.17 -13.82 -3.89
N LEU A 448 9.83 -14.68 -2.94
CA LEU A 448 10.80 -15.55 -2.28
C LEU A 448 11.37 -16.57 -3.26
N GLU A 449 10.52 -17.22 -4.05
CA GLU A 449 10.92 -18.17 -5.09
C GLU A 449 11.87 -17.52 -6.12
N THR A 450 11.55 -16.30 -6.56
CA THR A 450 12.42 -15.52 -7.46
C THR A 450 13.80 -15.28 -6.85
N ASN A 451 13.86 -14.84 -5.60
CA ASN A 451 15.12 -14.58 -4.90
C ASN A 451 15.93 -15.85 -4.66
N HIS A 452 15.25 -16.93 -4.30
CA HIS A 452 15.86 -18.26 -4.15
C HIS A 452 16.52 -18.70 -5.45
N ARG A 453 15.82 -18.64 -6.59
CA ARG A 453 16.35 -19.03 -7.89
C ARG A 453 17.55 -18.18 -8.31
N LEU A 454 17.50 -16.86 -8.09
CA LEU A 454 18.61 -15.97 -8.41
C LEU A 454 19.88 -16.30 -7.58
N LEU A 455 19.71 -16.55 -6.29
CA LEU A 455 20.86 -16.90 -5.44
C LEU A 455 21.39 -18.30 -5.79
N MET A 456 20.53 -19.28 -6.03
CA MET A 456 20.91 -20.63 -6.43
C MET A 456 21.68 -20.63 -7.76
N MET A 457 21.26 -19.82 -8.75
CA MET A 457 21.98 -19.71 -10.03
C MET A 457 23.40 -19.21 -9.85
N LYS A 458 23.59 -18.17 -9.02
CA LYS A 458 24.92 -17.67 -8.70
C LYS A 458 25.75 -18.69 -7.93
N LEU A 459 25.13 -19.33 -6.94
CA LEU A 459 25.78 -20.36 -6.13
C LEU A 459 26.29 -21.51 -6.97
N LEU A 460 25.47 -22.05 -7.88
CA LEU A 460 25.86 -23.13 -8.78
C LEU A 460 26.99 -22.69 -9.72
N TYR A 461 26.94 -21.45 -10.24
CA TYR A 461 28.03 -20.89 -11.04
C TYR A 461 29.37 -20.86 -10.28
N GLU A 462 29.35 -20.39 -9.03
CA GLU A 462 30.56 -20.26 -8.22
C GLU A 462 31.11 -21.63 -7.79
N ARG A 463 30.24 -22.50 -7.30
CA ARG A 463 30.56 -23.79 -6.69
C ARG A 463 31.12 -24.81 -7.69
N ASP A 464 30.53 -24.90 -8.87
CA ASP A 464 30.86 -25.96 -9.82
C ASP A 464 32.27 -25.75 -10.41
N LYS A 465 33.15 -26.72 -10.14
CA LYS A 465 34.52 -26.75 -10.68
C LYS A 465 34.58 -27.34 -12.10
N HIS A 466 33.61 -28.19 -12.43
CA HIS A 466 33.50 -28.84 -13.73
C HIS A 466 32.09 -28.59 -14.31
N TYR A 467 31.96 -28.70 -15.64
CA TYR A 467 30.67 -28.59 -16.30
C TYR A 467 29.70 -29.65 -15.79
N SER A 468 28.47 -29.23 -15.51
CA SER A 468 27.38 -30.08 -15.06
C SER A 468 26.13 -29.81 -15.86
N GLU A 469 25.67 -30.81 -16.61
CA GLU A 469 24.37 -30.70 -17.31
C GLU A 469 23.21 -30.46 -16.34
N ARG A 470 23.28 -30.96 -15.10
CA ARG A 470 22.27 -30.73 -14.08
C ARG A 470 22.17 -29.25 -13.74
N THR A 471 23.32 -28.57 -13.61
CA THR A 471 23.37 -27.13 -13.37
C THR A 471 22.81 -26.37 -14.57
N GLU A 472 23.20 -26.68 -15.78
CA GLU A 472 22.64 -26.02 -16.97
C GLU A 472 21.13 -26.21 -17.09
N ARG A 473 20.63 -27.42 -16.83
CA ARG A 473 19.18 -27.67 -16.79
C ARG A 473 18.47 -26.83 -15.74
N TYR A 474 19.07 -26.66 -14.55
CA TYR A 474 18.51 -25.77 -13.53
C TYR A 474 18.46 -24.31 -13.98
N LEU A 475 19.56 -23.78 -14.57
CA LEU A 475 19.60 -22.41 -15.10
C LEU A 475 18.51 -22.17 -16.14
N ARG A 476 18.28 -23.11 -17.06
CA ARG A 476 17.20 -23.03 -18.07
C ARG A 476 15.80 -23.13 -17.46
N SER A 477 15.64 -23.98 -16.44
CA SER A 477 14.38 -24.07 -15.69
C SER A 477 14.06 -22.78 -14.97
N ALA A 478 15.06 -22.09 -14.40
CA ALA A 478 14.90 -20.79 -13.78
C ALA A 478 14.50 -19.72 -14.82
N GLU A 479 15.08 -19.73 -16.02
CA GLU A 479 14.68 -18.84 -17.11
C GLU A 479 13.20 -19.02 -17.47
N LYS A 480 12.77 -20.28 -17.65
CA LYS A 480 11.37 -20.61 -17.95
C LYS A 480 10.44 -20.10 -16.86
N PHE A 481 10.78 -20.33 -15.59
CA PHE A 481 10.00 -19.81 -14.46
C PHE A 481 9.81 -18.28 -14.54
N PHE A 482 10.88 -17.52 -14.82
CA PHE A 482 10.78 -16.06 -14.89
C PHE A 482 9.94 -15.56 -16.08
N VAL A 483 10.02 -16.24 -17.22
CA VAL A 483 9.27 -15.87 -18.44
C VAL A 483 7.78 -16.19 -18.27
N ASP A 484 7.46 -17.38 -17.78
CA ASP A 484 6.09 -17.91 -17.74
C ASP A 484 5.28 -17.36 -16.54
N ASN A 485 5.93 -16.84 -15.50
CA ASN A 485 5.25 -16.39 -14.31
C ASN A 485 4.39 -15.14 -14.55
N LYS A 486 3.07 -15.28 -14.44
CA LYS A 486 2.09 -14.21 -14.70
C LYS A 486 2.10 -13.09 -13.65
N LEU A 487 2.65 -13.32 -12.45
CA LEU A 487 2.70 -12.35 -11.35
C LEU A 487 3.91 -11.40 -11.45
N LEU A 488 4.86 -11.67 -12.36
CA LEU A 488 5.99 -10.78 -12.61
C LEU A 488 5.62 -9.74 -13.67
N SER A 489 5.99 -8.48 -13.41
CA SER A 489 5.83 -7.40 -14.40
C SER A 489 6.68 -7.67 -15.66
N SER A 490 6.26 -7.12 -16.81
CA SER A 490 7.00 -7.25 -18.08
C SER A 490 8.46 -6.78 -17.97
N GLN A 491 8.71 -5.71 -17.23
CA GLN A 491 10.04 -5.18 -16.96
C GLN A 491 10.89 -6.14 -16.13
N ASN A 492 10.33 -6.73 -15.07
CA ASN A 492 11.02 -7.71 -14.25
C ASN A 492 11.33 -8.98 -15.05
N LYS A 493 10.39 -9.47 -15.85
CA LYS A 493 10.63 -10.62 -16.75
C LYS A 493 11.81 -10.36 -17.69
N LYS A 494 11.87 -9.17 -18.31
CA LYS A 494 12.98 -8.77 -19.18
C LYS A 494 14.31 -8.78 -18.42
N SER A 495 14.34 -8.19 -17.21
CA SER A 495 15.55 -8.15 -16.37
C SER A 495 16.04 -9.55 -15.96
N TYR A 496 15.13 -10.42 -15.53
CA TYR A 496 15.47 -11.79 -15.13
C TYR A 496 15.93 -12.63 -16.34
N LYS A 497 15.26 -12.51 -17.48
CA LYS A 497 15.66 -13.17 -18.72
C LYS A 497 17.07 -12.74 -19.17
N ASN A 498 17.36 -11.44 -19.12
CA ASN A 498 18.68 -10.91 -19.45
C ASN A 498 19.76 -11.50 -18.55
N PHE A 499 19.54 -11.46 -17.24
CA PHE A 499 20.44 -12.04 -16.24
C PHE A 499 20.68 -13.54 -16.51
N THR A 500 19.60 -14.31 -16.71
CA THR A 500 19.68 -15.76 -16.92
C THR A 500 20.42 -16.10 -18.23
N HIS A 501 20.15 -15.35 -19.30
CA HIS A 501 20.85 -15.54 -20.56
C HIS A 501 22.37 -15.32 -20.41
N ILE A 502 22.78 -14.30 -19.67
CA ILE A 502 24.19 -14.00 -19.48
C ILE A 502 24.85 -15.06 -18.58
N ILE A 503 24.23 -15.43 -17.46
CA ILE A 503 24.84 -16.42 -16.54
C ILE A 503 24.96 -17.81 -17.17
N ILE A 504 24.03 -18.23 -18.04
CA ILE A 504 24.13 -19.49 -18.78
C ILE A 504 25.37 -19.46 -19.71
N ASN A 505 25.56 -18.37 -20.43
CA ASN A 505 26.72 -18.27 -21.34
C ASN A 505 28.03 -18.15 -20.58
N LEU A 506 28.08 -17.42 -19.45
CA LEU A 506 29.24 -17.36 -18.56
C LEU A 506 29.59 -18.75 -17.98
N TYR A 507 28.56 -19.51 -17.55
CA TYR A 507 28.76 -20.87 -17.04
C TYR A 507 29.39 -21.79 -18.07
N ARG A 508 28.91 -21.72 -19.33
CA ARG A 508 29.48 -22.47 -20.45
C ARG A 508 30.92 -22.06 -20.77
N LEU A 509 31.20 -20.74 -20.79
CA LEU A 509 32.55 -20.22 -21.01
C LEU A 509 33.51 -20.65 -19.92
N LYS A 510 33.10 -20.60 -18.65
CA LYS A 510 33.89 -21.05 -17.50
C LYS A 510 34.41 -22.48 -17.65
N HIS A 511 33.68 -23.33 -18.37
CA HIS A 511 33.95 -24.75 -18.56
C HIS A 511 34.32 -25.15 -20.00
N ASN A 512 34.69 -24.17 -20.85
CA ASN A 512 35.10 -24.37 -22.25
C ASN A 512 33.99 -24.96 -23.15
N GLU A 513 32.75 -24.87 -22.76
CA GLU A 513 31.57 -25.30 -23.54
C GLU A 513 30.89 -24.14 -24.30
N GLY A 514 31.45 -22.94 -24.20
CA GLY A 514 30.89 -21.71 -24.74
C GLY A 514 31.23 -21.46 -26.21
N ARG A 515 30.24 -21.00 -26.98
CA ARG A 515 30.42 -20.55 -28.38
C ARG A 515 30.56 -19.02 -28.49
N MET A 516 30.35 -18.27 -27.45
CA MET A 516 30.32 -16.79 -27.42
C MET A 516 31.56 -16.27 -26.69
N SER A 517 32.24 -15.23 -27.21
CA SER A 517 33.35 -14.60 -26.47
C SER A 517 32.85 -13.75 -25.30
N VAL A 518 33.73 -13.52 -24.32
CA VAL A 518 33.46 -12.65 -23.16
C VAL A 518 33.13 -11.23 -23.63
N ASP A 519 33.84 -10.72 -24.66
CA ASP A 519 33.62 -9.37 -25.19
C ASP A 519 32.20 -9.20 -25.78
N LYS A 520 31.71 -10.22 -26.50
CA LYS A 520 30.32 -10.20 -27.00
C LYS A 520 29.29 -10.24 -25.89
N LEU A 521 29.57 -10.92 -24.78
CA LEU A 521 28.68 -10.92 -23.60
C LEU A 521 28.70 -9.57 -22.89
N SER A 522 29.89 -8.93 -22.77
CA SER A 522 30.02 -7.59 -22.19
C SER A 522 29.24 -6.55 -23.00
N GLN A 523 29.42 -6.54 -24.32
CA GLN A 523 28.64 -5.66 -25.21
C GLN A 523 27.12 -5.87 -25.06
N LYS A 524 26.66 -7.13 -24.94
CA LYS A 524 25.25 -7.43 -24.69
C LYS A 524 24.77 -6.92 -23.33
N LEU A 525 25.60 -7.03 -22.30
CA LEU A 525 25.28 -6.55 -20.96
C LEU A 525 25.17 -5.02 -20.92
N GLU A 526 26.05 -4.33 -21.63
CA GLU A 526 26.05 -2.87 -21.73
C GLU A 526 24.85 -2.33 -22.53
N ALA A 527 24.49 -3.01 -23.61
CA ALA A 527 23.35 -2.65 -24.45
C ALA A 527 21.97 -2.86 -23.79
N GLN A 528 21.93 -3.45 -22.60
CA GLN A 528 20.68 -3.77 -21.90
C GLN A 528 20.39 -2.75 -20.79
N ASP A 529 19.23 -2.08 -20.87
CA ASP A 529 18.77 -1.09 -19.89
C ASP A 529 18.46 -1.67 -18.51
N TYR A 530 18.13 -2.97 -18.43
CA TYR A 530 17.65 -3.62 -17.21
C TYR A 530 18.45 -4.89 -16.93
N ASN A 531 19.41 -4.81 -16.01
CA ASN A 531 20.21 -5.95 -15.58
C ASN A 531 20.22 -6.09 -14.06
N ILE A 532 19.94 -7.30 -13.60
CA ILE A 532 20.04 -7.67 -12.20
C ILE A 532 21.51 -8.00 -11.91
N ASP A 533 22.03 -7.49 -10.79
CA ASP A 533 23.40 -7.73 -10.33
C ASP A 533 24.49 -7.54 -11.42
N LYS A 534 24.34 -6.45 -12.23
CA LYS A 534 25.29 -6.11 -13.31
C LYS A 534 26.74 -6.14 -12.84
N LYS A 535 27.02 -5.62 -11.63
CA LYS A 535 28.37 -5.61 -11.06
C LYS A 535 28.93 -7.01 -10.90
N TRP A 536 28.16 -7.96 -10.35
CA TRP A 536 28.60 -9.35 -10.20
C TRP A 536 28.84 -10.02 -11.56
N LEU A 537 27.99 -9.77 -12.55
CA LEU A 537 28.20 -10.29 -13.91
C LEU A 537 29.48 -9.78 -14.55
N LEU A 538 29.80 -8.48 -14.39
CA LEU A 538 31.04 -7.88 -14.89
C LEU A 538 32.25 -8.48 -14.18
N GLU A 539 32.23 -8.61 -12.86
CA GLU A 539 33.30 -9.26 -12.09
C GLU A 539 33.60 -10.69 -12.61
N LYS A 540 32.53 -11.45 -12.96
CA LYS A 540 32.71 -12.80 -13.51
C LYS A 540 33.24 -12.82 -14.96
N MET A 541 32.91 -11.81 -15.74
CA MET A 541 33.50 -11.63 -17.08
C MET A 541 35.00 -11.31 -16.99
N GLU A 542 35.38 -10.39 -16.12
CA GLU A 542 36.79 -10.05 -15.87
C GLU A 542 37.60 -11.28 -15.38
N GLU A 543 37.05 -12.06 -14.42
CA GLU A 543 37.72 -13.29 -13.94
C GLU A 543 37.97 -14.30 -15.07
N LEU A 544 37.12 -14.36 -16.10
CA LEU A 544 37.30 -15.25 -17.25
C LEU A 544 38.30 -14.69 -18.27
N GLN A 545 38.41 -13.37 -18.43
CA GLN A 545 39.41 -12.75 -19.31
C GLN A 545 40.82 -12.93 -18.80
N PHE A 546 41.04 -12.92 -17.46
CA PHE A 546 42.35 -13.13 -16.83
C PHE A 546 42.75 -14.62 -16.75
N LYS A 547 41.87 -15.56 -17.05
CA LYS A 547 42.16 -17.01 -17.08
C LYS A 547 42.59 -17.53 -18.44
N VAL A 548 42.49 -16.71 -19.48
CA VAL A 548 42.97 -16.98 -20.84
C VAL A 548 44.35 -16.36 -21.01
#